data_48e7572ebb0ccfa011822b3ab0b0c418
#
_entry.id   48e7572ebb0ccfa011822b3ab0b0c418
#
_cell.length_a   1.000
_cell.length_b   1.000
_cell.length_c   1.000
_cell.angle_alpha   90.00
_cell.angle_beta   90.00
_cell.angle_gamma   90.00
#
_symmetry.space_group_name_H-M   'P 1'
#
loop_
_entity.id
_entity.type
_entity.pdbx_description
1 polymer ?
#
loop_
_entity_poly.entity_id
_entity_poly.type
_entity_poly.pdbx_seq_one_letter_code
_entity_poly.pdbx_strand_id
1 'polypeptide(L)'
;MTVATILATRNLGLDIGGATIVADVDLEVRDGEFLGIIGPNGAGKTTLFNLFSGLYEPTSGRIELAGEDITGEPPFRRSQRGLGRTFQVSSVFPLLPVVENVRLAAEARIGGTLRVWRRAAGFRAALDRAVWALERVGLAARAGWVAGALSHGDKRKLEIAMVLASDPRVILLDEPMAGVSVEDIPELVEVIKSVQVQDGKTVLMVEHHIEVVTGVAERIAVMHHGKLLAVDTTENVMQNEQVQAAYLGEPL
;
A
#
# COMPACT_ATOMS: atom_id res chain seq x y z
N MET A 1 -21.59 9.01 -13.39
CA MET A 1 -21.03 7.67 -13.57
C MET A 1 -20.68 7.16 -12.19
N THR A 2 -21.24 6.01 -11.78
CA THR A 2 -20.86 5.37 -10.50
C THR A 2 -19.43 4.86 -10.64
N VAL A 3 -18.50 5.36 -9.82
CA VAL A 3 -17.12 4.85 -9.78
C VAL A 3 -17.16 3.43 -9.24
N ALA A 4 -16.51 2.48 -9.93
CA ALA A 4 -16.51 1.08 -9.53
C ALA A 4 -15.71 0.89 -8.22
N THR A 5 -16.18 0.02 -7.34
CA THR A 5 -15.45 -0.41 -6.14
C THR A 5 -14.40 -1.43 -6.54
N ILE A 6 -13.13 -1.17 -6.16
CA ILE A 6 -12.00 -2.06 -6.45
C ILE A 6 -11.64 -2.97 -5.28
N LEU A 7 -11.73 -2.47 -4.05
CA LEU A 7 -11.49 -3.23 -2.82
C LEU A 7 -12.64 -2.98 -1.87
N ALA A 8 -13.21 -4.03 -1.28
CA ALA A 8 -14.27 -3.89 -0.28
C ALA A 8 -14.07 -4.87 0.88
N THR A 9 -14.58 -4.48 2.04
CA THR A 9 -14.75 -5.37 3.19
C THR A 9 -16.19 -5.39 3.64
N ARG A 10 -16.64 -6.52 4.17
CA ARG A 10 -17.99 -6.72 4.70
C ARG A 10 -17.94 -7.41 6.05
N ASN A 11 -18.35 -6.68 7.09
CA ASN A 11 -18.30 -7.12 8.50
C ASN A 11 -16.95 -7.73 8.89
N LEU A 12 -15.84 -7.14 8.39
CA LEU A 12 -14.50 -7.68 8.57
C LEU A 12 -14.08 -7.58 10.03
N GLY A 13 -13.67 -8.72 10.60
CA GLY A 13 -13.21 -8.79 11.97
C GLY A 13 -12.02 -9.70 12.19
N LEU A 14 -11.23 -9.38 13.21
CA LEU A 14 -10.10 -10.18 13.65
C LEU A 14 -9.99 -10.18 15.17
N ASP A 15 -10.05 -11.38 15.75
CA ASP A 15 -9.76 -11.65 17.16
C ASP A 15 -8.41 -12.36 17.28
N ILE A 16 -7.57 -11.91 18.20
CA ILE A 16 -6.28 -12.54 18.52
C ILE A 16 -6.20 -12.75 20.03
N GLY A 17 -6.05 -14.00 20.45
CA GLY A 17 -5.89 -14.33 21.88
C GLY A 17 -7.06 -13.92 22.77
N GLY A 18 -8.28 -13.84 22.23
CA GLY A 18 -9.49 -13.38 22.92
C GLY A 18 -9.68 -11.86 22.94
N ALA A 19 -8.78 -11.10 22.33
CA ALA A 19 -8.94 -9.66 22.15
C ALA A 19 -9.40 -9.35 20.71
N THR A 20 -10.43 -8.53 20.58
CA THR A 20 -10.89 -8.03 19.27
C THR A 20 -9.98 -6.89 18.83
N ILE A 21 -9.27 -7.10 17.71
CA ILE A 21 -8.33 -6.13 17.14
C ILE A 21 -8.98 -5.32 16.02
N VAL A 22 -9.84 -5.96 15.22
CA VAL A 22 -10.65 -5.34 14.18
C VAL A 22 -12.07 -5.86 14.32
N ALA A 23 -13.07 -4.98 14.29
CA ALA A 23 -14.48 -5.32 14.49
C ALA A 23 -15.39 -4.64 13.48
N ASP A 24 -16.17 -5.44 12.75
CA ASP A 24 -17.26 -5.00 11.88
C ASP A 24 -16.84 -3.88 10.90
N VAL A 25 -15.67 -4.02 10.26
CA VAL A 25 -15.16 -3.04 9.32
C VAL A 25 -15.80 -3.24 7.94
N ASP A 26 -16.67 -2.30 7.55
CA ASP A 26 -17.26 -2.17 6.23
C ASP A 26 -16.61 -0.99 5.50
N LEU A 27 -15.73 -1.28 4.54
CA LEU A 27 -15.00 -0.27 3.77
C LEU A 27 -15.17 -0.52 2.28
N GLU A 28 -15.44 0.54 1.53
CA GLU A 28 -15.44 0.52 0.07
C GLU A 28 -14.42 1.51 -0.48
N VAL A 29 -13.49 0.99 -1.27
CA VAL A 29 -12.43 1.73 -1.96
C VAL A 29 -12.77 1.80 -3.44
N ARG A 30 -12.78 2.99 -4.02
CA ARG A 30 -13.10 3.22 -5.41
C ARG A 30 -11.90 2.94 -6.30
N ASP A 31 -12.14 2.50 -7.54
CA ASP A 31 -11.06 2.28 -8.50
C ASP A 31 -10.40 3.62 -8.87
N GLY A 32 -9.08 3.68 -8.76
CA GLY A 32 -8.27 4.87 -9.02
C GLY A 32 -8.25 5.93 -7.91
N GLU A 33 -8.93 5.72 -6.74
CA GLU A 33 -8.88 6.71 -5.66
C GLU A 33 -7.60 6.62 -4.83
N PHE A 34 -7.28 7.74 -4.17
CA PHE A 34 -6.31 7.79 -3.08
C PHE A 34 -7.06 7.85 -1.74
N LEU A 35 -7.03 6.74 -0.99
CA LEU A 35 -7.65 6.64 0.33
C LEU A 35 -6.59 6.70 1.44
N GLY A 36 -6.67 7.72 2.30
CA GLY A 36 -5.89 7.78 3.54
C GLY A 36 -6.56 6.95 4.64
N ILE A 37 -5.76 6.23 5.45
CA ILE A 37 -6.25 5.55 6.65
C ILE A 37 -5.50 6.12 7.84
N ILE A 38 -6.23 6.80 8.71
CA ILE A 38 -5.68 7.46 9.90
C ILE A 38 -6.33 6.91 11.17
N GLY A 39 -5.77 7.25 12.32
CA GLY A 39 -6.27 6.86 13.64
C GLY A 39 -5.14 6.80 14.66
N PRO A 40 -5.44 6.81 15.96
CA PRO A 40 -4.44 6.72 17.02
C PRO A 40 -3.63 5.41 16.96
N ASN A 41 -2.56 5.36 17.76
CA ASN A 41 -1.78 4.13 17.91
C ASN A 41 -2.66 3.03 18.52
N GLY A 42 -2.54 1.82 17.97
CA GLY A 42 -3.39 0.69 18.41
C GLY A 42 -4.80 0.68 17.81
N ALA A 43 -5.18 1.63 16.94
CA ALA A 43 -6.51 1.66 16.33
C ALA A 43 -6.81 0.50 15.36
N GLY A 44 -5.81 -0.35 15.02
CA GLY A 44 -5.99 -1.49 14.12
C GLY A 44 -5.60 -1.25 12.67
N LYS A 45 -5.01 -0.10 12.30
CA LYS A 45 -4.65 0.26 10.92
C LYS A 45 -3.72 -0.75 10.24
N THR A 46 -2.57 -1.05 10.83
CA THR A 46 -1.62 -2.05 10.30
C THR A 46 -2.24 -3.44 10.26
N THR A 47 -3.10 -3.76 11.24
CA THR A 47 -3.85 -5.02 11.25
C THR A 47 -4.81 -5.10 10.07
N LEU A 48 -5.52 -4.02 9.75
CA LEU A 48 -6.39 -3.94 8.56
C LEU A 48 -5.57 -4.16 7.27
N PHE A 49 -4.38 -3.57 7.16
CA PHE A 49 -3.48 -3.83 6.03
C PHE A 49 -2.98 -5.28 5.99
N ASN A 50 -2.71 -5.90 7.14
CA ASN A 50 -2.36 -7.31 7.23
C ASN A 50 -3.50 -8.22 6.75
N LEU A 51 -4.74 -7.86 7.07
CA LEU A 51 -5.95 -8.53 6.56
C LEU A 51 -6.07 -8.36 5.03
N PHE A 52 -5.93 -7.14 4.49
CA PHE A 52 -5.99 -6.90 3.04
C PHE A 52 -4.93 -7.67 2.28
N SER A 53 -3.70 -7.74 2.79
CA SER A 53 -2.59 -8.44 2.15
C SER A 53 -2.57 -9.96 2.36
N GLY A 54 -3.46 -10.50 3.22
CA GLY A 54 -3.53 -11.93 3.52
C GLY A 54 -2.43 -12.43 4.46
N LEU A 55 -1.73 -11.52 5.16
CA LEU A 55 -0.80 -11.89 6.23
C LEU A 55 -1.53 -12.39 7.48
N TYR A 56 -2.75 -11.88 7.69
CA TYR A 56 -3.69 -12.40 8.69
C TYR A 56 -4.95 -12.90 8.00
N GLU A 57 -5.49 -13.98 8.51
CA GLU A 57 -6.79 -14.49 8.11
C GLU A 57 -7.85 -13.90 9.04
N PRO A 58 -8.94 -13.30 8.52
CA PRO A 58 -9.98 -12.72 9.35
C PRO A 58 -10.74 -13.82 10.11
N THR A 59 -11.22 -13.50 11.32
CA THR A 59 -12.08 -14.39 12.09
C THR A 59 -13.55 -14.26 11.69
N SER A 60 -13.92 -13.15 11.05
CA SER A 60 -15.27 -12.90 10.51
C SER A 60 -15.23 -11.98 9.31
N GLY A 61 -16.32 -11.98 8.55
CA GLY A 61 -16.49 -11.12 7.38
C GLY A 61 -15.74 -11.59 6.15
N ARG A 62 -15.63 -10.70 5.16
CA ARG A 62 -14.97 -11.01 3.89
C ARG A 62 -14.25 -9.80 3.28
N ILE A 63 -13.31 -10.08 2.38
CA ILE A 63 -12.55 -9.11 1.60
C ILE A 63 -12.77 -9.40 0.13
N GLU A 64 -13.17 -8.39 -0.63
CA GLU A 64 -13.42 -8.49 -2.07
C GLU A 64 -12.43 -7.60 -2.82
N LEU A 65 -11.81 -8.12 -3.89
CA LEU A 65 -10.95 -7.38 -4.81
C LEU A 65 -11.53 -7.49 -6.22
N ALA A 66 -11.88 -6.36 -6.83
CA ALA A 66 -12.52 -6.30 -8.13
C ALA A 66 -13.81 -7.15 -8.21
N GLY A 67 -14.58 -7.22 -7.12
CA GLY A 67 -15.80 -8.00 -7.00
C GLY A 67 -15.60 -9.50 -6.74
N GLU A 68 -14.37 -9.98 -6.62
CA GLU A 68 -14.07 -11.37 -6.30
C GLU A 68 -13.65 -11.52 -4.83
N ASP A 69 -14.18 -12.53 -4.15
CA ASP A 69 -13.82 -12.84 -2.77
C ASP A 69 -12.38 -13.40 -2.70
N ILE A 70 -11.52 -12.71 -1.94
CA ILE A 70 -10.12 -13.08 -1.72
C ILE A 70 -9.82 -13.44 -0.26
N THR A 71 -10.84 -13.60 0.58
CA THR A 71 -10.71 -13.73 2.04
C THR A 71 -9.73 -14.82 2.47
N GLY A 72 -9.88 -16.04 1.90
CA GLY A 72 -9.00 -17.18 2.20
C GLY A 72 -7.74 -17.26 1.34
N GLU A 73 -7.45 -16.25 0.50
CA GLU A 73 -6.29 -16.32 -0.39
C GLU A 73 -4.99 -15.89 0.31
N PRO A 74 -3.90 -16.65 0.12
CA PRO A 74 -2.60 -16.28 0.67
C PRO A 74 -2.00 -15.06 -0.05
N PRO A 75 -1.02 -14.36 0.55
CA PRO A 75 -0.46 -13.10 0.04
C PRO A 75 -0.01 -13.17 -1.42
N PHE A 76 0.64 -14.25 -1.84
CA PHE A 76 1.12 -14.38 -3.22
C PHE A 76 -0.01 -14.44 -4.25
N ARG A 77 -1.17 -15.03 -3.90
CA ARG A 77 -2.36 -15.05 -4.77
C ARG A 77 -2.97 -13.66 -4.90
N ARG A 78 -3.09 -12.94 -3.79
CA ARG A 78 -3.59 -11.55 -3.78
C ARG A 78 -2.67 -10.64 -4.60
N SER A 79 -1.36 -10.83 -4.52
CA SER A 79 -0.39 -10.12 -5.36
C SER A 79 -0.60 -10.44 -6.85
N GLN A 80 -0.84 -11.71 -7.23
CA GLN A 80 -1.16 -12.09 -8.60
C GLN A 80 -2.46 -11.47 -9.11
N ARG A 81 -3.44 -11.19 -8.22
CA ARG A 81 -4.68 -10.50 -8.55
C ARG A 81 -4.53 -8.98 -8.65
N GLY A 82 -3.35 -8.45 -8.33
CA GLY A 82 -3.04 -7.02 -8.47
C GLY A 82 -3.10 -6.23 -7.18
N LEU A 83 -2.95 -6.85 -6.00
CA LEU A 83 -2.77 -6.16 -4.74
C LEU A 83 -1.28 -6.09 -4.40
N GLY A 84 -0.68 -4.89 -4.48
CA GLY A 84 0.71 -4.64 -4.08
C GLY A 84 0.78 -4.05 -2.68
N ARG A 85 1.85 -4.34 -1.92
CA ARG A 85 2.08 -3.75 -0.60
C ARG A 85 3.56 -3.44 -0.40
N THR A 86 3.86 -2.26 0.17
CA THR A 86 5.16 -1.99 0.81
C THR A 86 5.14 -2.55 2.23
N PHE A 87 6.29 -3.01 2.73
CA PHE A 87 6.40 -3.54 4.09
C PHE A 87 7.07 -2.52 5.00
N GLN A 88 6.68 -2.48 6.28
CA GLN A 88 7.31 -1.64 7.31
C GLN A 88 8.81 -1.91 7.47
N VAL A 89 9.23 -3.17 7.33
CA VAL A 89 10.65 -3.55 7.29
C VAL A 89 11.09 -3.54 5.83
N SER A 90 12.16 -2.80 5.53
CA SER A 90 12.69 -2.69 4.17
C SER A 90 12.93 -4.07 3.56
N SER A 91 12.18 -4.38 2.50
CA SER A 91 12.27 -5.66 1.77
C SER A 91 13.32 -5.60 0.66
N VAL A 92 14.23 -4.64 0.74
CA VAL A 92 15.30 -4.42 -0.22
C VAL A 92 16.44 -5.42 0.02
N PHE A 93 16.96 -6.02 -1.04
CA PHE A 93 18.20 -6.80 -1.01
C PHE A 93 19.40 -5.83 -1.02
N PRO A 94 20.02 -5.55 0.13
CA PRO A 94 20.95 -4.42 0.26
C PRO A 94 22.25 -4.60 -0.52
N LEU A 95 22.64 -5.84 -0.80
CA LEU A 95 23.86 -6.18 -1.55
C LEU A 95 23.67 -6.24 -3.07
N LEU A 96 22.43 -6.19 -3.54
CA LEU A 96 22.14 -6.19 -4.98
C LEU A 96 22.06 -4.76 -5.54
N PRO A 97 22.31 -4.60 -6.86
CA PRO A 97 22.02 -3.35 -7.55
C PRO A 97 20.55 -2.95 -7.43
N VAL A 98 20.29 -1.66 -7.46
CA VAL A 98 18.93 -1.08 -7.42
C VAL A 98 18.04 -1.70 -8.50
N VAL A 99 18.49 -1.79 -9.74
CA VAL A 99 17.74 -2.39 -10.84
C VAL A 99 17.42 -3.86 -10.62
N GLU A 100 18.32 -4.64 -9.98
CA GLU A 100 18.09 -6.04 -9.71
C GLU A 100 17.02 -6.28 -8.65
N ASN A 101 16.92 -5.42 -7.65
CA ASN A 101 15.83 -5.45 -6.68
C ASN A 101 14.47 -5.34 -7.38
N VAL A 102 14.34 -4.36 -8.28
CA VAL A 102 13.08 -4.11 -9.00
C VAL A 102 12.81 -5.22 -10.03
N ARG A 103 13.85 -5.71 -10.73
CA ARG A 103 13.72 -6.81 -11.69
C ARG A 103 13.21 -8.08 -11.03
N LEU A 104 13.72 -8.43 -9.84
CA LEU A 104 13.27 -9.61 -9.10
C LEU A 104 11.79 -9.49 -8.71
N ALA A 105 11.33 -8.31 -8.32
CA ALA A 105 9.93 -8.04 -8.04
C ALA A 105 9.04 -8.20 -9.29
N ALA A 106 9.51 -7.71 -10.46
CA ALA A 106 8.82 -7.90 -11.73
C ALA A 106 8.75 -9.38 -12.15
N GLU A 107 9.83 -10.14 -11.97
CA GLU A 107 9.85 -11.60 -12.28
C GLU A 107 8.87 -12.41 -11.45
N ALA A 108 8.71 -12.07 -10.18
CA ALA A 108 7.78 -12.79 -9.29
C ALA A 108 6.33 -12.78 -9.84
N ARG A 109 5.94 -11.74 -10.58
CA ARG A 109 4.63 -11.65 -11.23
C ARG A 109 4.57 -12.39 -12.57
N ILE A 110 5.61 -12.24 -13.41
CA ILE A 110 5.61 -12.81 -14.78
C ILE A 110 5.50 -14.33 -14.74
N GLY A 111 5.95 -14.98 -13.67
CA GLY A 111 5.85 -16.42 -13.45
C GLY A 111 6.49 -17.24 -14.58
N GLY A 112 7.15 -18.34 -14.30
CA GLY A 112 7.63 -19.20 -15.37
C GLY A 112 9.03 -19.76 -15.17
N THR A 113 9.22 -20.44 -14.06
CA THR A 113 10.50 -21.07 -13.69
C THR A 113 10.83 -22.35 -14.47
N LEU A 114 9.99 -22.83 -15.39
CA LEU A 114 10.12 -24.19 -15.93
C LEU A 114 10.47 -24.32 -17.42
N ARG A 115 10.67 -23.23 -18.18
CA ARG A 115 11.06 -23.32 -19.60
C ARG A 115 12.22 -22.39 -19.94
N VAL A 116 13.37 -22.99 -20.29
CA VAL A 116 14.64 -22.28 -20.60
C VAL A 116 14.49 -21.18 -21.68
N TRP A 117 13.69 -21.43 -22.72
CA TRP A 117 13.43 -20.48 -23.79
C TRP A 117 12.53 -19.30 -23.40
N ARG A 118 11.65 -19.48 -22.42
CA ARG A 118 10.85 -18.39 -21.83
C ARG A 118 11.66 -17.50 -20.87
N ARG A 119 12.77 -18.00 -20.35
CA ARG A 119 13.63 -17.25 -19.41
C ARG A 119 14.23 -15.99 -20.04
N ALA A 120 14.73 -16.05 -21.29
CA ALA A 120 15.36 -14.90 -21.92
C ALA A 120 14.36 -13.77 -22.23
N ALA A 121 13.17 -14.11 -22.76
CA ALA A 121 12.12 -13.14 -23.01
C ALA A 121 11.52 -12.58 -21.71
N GLY A 122 11.29 -13.43 -20.70
CA GLY A 122 10.82 -13.03 -19.39
C GLY A 122 11.82 -12.14 -18.66
N PHE A 123 13.11 -12.43 -18.74
CA PHE A 123 14.18 -11.61 -18.18
C PHE A 123 14.19 -10.19 -18.80
N ARG A 124 14.08 -10.10 -20.13
CA ARG A 124 14.04 -8.79 -20.83
C ARG A 124 12.80 -8.01 -20.41
N ALA A 125 11.61 -8.61 -20.41
CA ALA A 125 10.37 -7.95 -19.98
C ALA A 125 10.44 -7.48 -18.52
N ALA A 126 11.03 -8.29 -17.63
CA ALA A 126 11.23 -7.90 -16.23
C ALA A 126 12.23 -6.75 -16.09
N LEU A 127 13.30 -6.73 -16.91
CA LEU A 127 14.27 -5.64 -16.92
C LEU A 127 13.64 -4.34 -17.47
N ASP A 128 12.90 -4.41 -18.57
CA ASP A 128 12.21 -3.25 -19.16
C ASP A 128 11.21 -2.66 -18.13
N ARG A 129 10.49 -3.54 -17.43
CA ARG A 129 9.57 -3.11 -16.36
C ARG A 129 10.31 -2.50 -15.17
N ALA A 130 11.49 -3.03 -14.81
CA ALA A 130 12.33 -2.48 -13.75
C ALA A 130 12.85 -1.07 -14.10
N VAL A 131 13.33 -0.88 -15.30
CA VAL A 131 13.80 0.43 -15.79
C VAL A 131 12.66 1.43 -15.76
N TRP A 132 11.48 1.07 -16.31
CA TRP A 132 10.29 1.91 -16.26
C TRP A 132 9.91 2.31 -14.81
N ALA A 133 9.90 1.34 -13.88
CA ALA A 133 9.54 1.62 -12.50
C ALA A 133 10.56 2.55 -11.81
N LEU A 134 11.86 2.39 -12.11
CA LEU A 134 12.91 3.27 -11.59
C LEU A 134 12.82 4.70 -12.16
N GLU A 135 12.44 4.85 -13.43
CA GLU A 135 12.17 6.16 -14.01
C GLU A 135 11.00 6.86 -13.31
N ARG A 136 9.92 6.10 -13.01
CA ARG A 136 8.73 6.62 -12.31
C ARG A 136 9.02 7.17 -10.92
N VAL A 137 9.98 6.58 -10.20
CA VAL A 137 10.36 7.01 -8.85
C VAL A 137 11.61 7.89 -8.81
N GLY A 138 12.18 8.28 -9.97
CA GLY A 138 13.36 9.14 -10.05
C GLY A 138 14.69 8.46 -9.67
N LEU A 139 14.78 7.12 -9.72
CA LEU A 139 15.99 6.36 -9.39
C LEU A 139 16.76 5.81 -10.58
N ALA A 140 16.37 6.14 -11.83
CA ALA A 140 17.00 5.61 -13.04
C ALA A 140 18.52 5.86 -13.10
N ALA A 141 19.00 7.04 -12.69
CA ALA A 141 20.44 7.37 -12.65
C ALA A 141 21.23 6.54 -11.64
N ARG A 142 20.56 5.91 -10.66
CA ARG A 142 21.16 5.07 -9.61
C ARG A 142 20.92 3.58 -9.82
N ALA A 143 20.41 3.17 -10.99
CA ALA A 143 20.05 1.77 -11.28
C ALA A 143 21.19 0.77 -11.01
N GLY A 144 22.43 1.14 -11.27
CA GLY A 144 23.62 0.31 -11.03
C GLY A 144 24.19 0.40 -9.61
N TRP A 145 23.67 1.27 -8.74
CA TRP A 145 24.18 1.41 -7.37
C TRP A 145 23.76 0.21 -6.52
N VAL A 146 24.58 -0.12 -5.52
CA VAL A 146 24.20 -1.10 -4.51
C VAL A 146 23.10 -0.50 -3.63
N ALA A 147 21.97 -1.21 -3.51
CA ALA A 147 20.79 -0.69 -2.82
C ALA A 147 21.03 -0.30 -1.35
N GLY A 148 21.98 -0.98 -0.69
CA GLY A 148 22.39 -0.64 0.69
C GLY A 148 22.99 0.76 0.84
N ALA A 149 23.56 1.33 -0.22
CA ALA A 149 24.18 2.65 -0.23
C ALA A 149 23.19 3.81 -0.46
N LEU A 150 21.92 3.53 -0.73
CA LEU A 150 20.88 4.53 -0.89
C LEU A 150 20.54 5.21 0.44
N SER A 151 20.11 6.49 0.38
CA SER A 151 19.48 7.20 1.49
C SER A 151 18.18 6.50 1.93
N HIS A 152 17.65 6.87 3.09
CA HIS A 152 16.34 6.32 3.53
C HIS A 152 15.20 6.70 2.58
N GLY A 153 15.16 7.94 2.09
CA GLY A 153 14.18 8.39 1.10
C GLY A 153 14.28 7.62 -0.21
N ASP A 154 15.50 7.41 -0.74
CA ASP A 154 15.71 6.62 -1.95
C ASP A 154 15.37 5.14 -1.76
N LYS A 155 15.59 4.57 -0.57
CA LYS A 155 15.14 3.21 -0.25
C LYS A 155 13.62 3.10 -0.28
N ARG A 156 12.89 4.11 0.22
CA ARG A 156 11.43 4.16 0.12
C ARG A 156 10.96 4.27 -1.32
N LYS A 157 11.61 5.10 -2.14
CA LYS A 157 11.34 5.15 -3.58
C LYS A 157 11.62 3.80 -4.26
N LEU A 158 12.69 3.11 -3.89
CA LEU A 158 13.00 1.77 -4.40
C LEU A 158 11.92 0.75 -4.03
N GLU A 159 11.40 0.76 -2.81
CA GLU A 159 10.29 -0.10 -2.38
C GLU A 159 9.02 0.15 -3.22
N ILE A 160 8.70 1.42 -3.49
CA ILE A 160 7.60 1.79 -4.38
C ILE A 160 7.85 1.28 -5.80
N ALA A 161 9.07 1.42 -6.34
CA ALA A 161 9.43 0.89 -7.65
C ALA A 161 9.26 -0.64 -7.73
N MET A 162 9.66 -1.37 -6.68
CA MET A 162 9.48 -2.83 -6.61
C MET A 162 7.99 -3.21 -6.66
N VAL A 163 7.14 -2.48 -5.92
CA VAL A 163 5.69 -2.69 -5.97
C VAL A 163 5.13 -2.36 -7.35
N LEU A 164 5.51 -1.23 -7.94
CA LEU A 164 5.07 -0.81 -9.29
C LEU A 164 5.48 -1.81 -10.38
N ALA A 165 6.66 -2.40 -10.27
CA ALA A 165 7.16 -3.39 -11.22
C ALA A 165 6.29 -4.64 -11.27
N SER A 166 5.58 -4.98 -10.20
CA SER A 166 4.59 -6.05 -10.17
C SER A 166 3.25 -5.68 -10.81
N ASP A 167 3.09 -4.46 -11.34
CA ASP A 167 1.88 -3.94 -11.99
C ASP A 167 0.59 -4.13 -11.17
N PRO A 168 0.53 -3.65 -9.93
CA PRO A 168 -0.66 -3.77 -9.11
C PRO A 168 -1.78 -2.86 -9.61
N ARG A 169 -3.04 -3.22 -9.28
CA ARG A 169 -4.21 -2.31 -9.40
C ARG A 169 -4.40 -1.50 -8.12
N VAL A 170 -4.15 -2.14 -6.98
CA VAL A 170 -4.26 -1.55 -5.64
C VAL A 170 -2.90 -1.61 -4.96
N ILE A 171 -2.47 -0.50 -4.39
CA ILE A 171 -1.19 -0.36 -3.67
C ILE A 171 -1.48 0.00 -2.22
N LEU A 172 -0.95 -0.79 -1.29
CA LEU A 172 -0.99 -0.55 0.13
C LEU A 172 0.35 0.03 0.59
N LEU A 173 0.35 1.26 1.09
CA LEU A 173 1.52 1.96 1.63
C LEU A 173 1.39 2.07 3.16
N ASP A 174 2.23 1.34 3.87
CA ASP A 174 2.21 1.30 5.35
C ASP A 174 3.33 2.18 5.89
N GLU A 175 2.98 3.37 6.38
CA GLU A 175 3.87 4.40 6.93
C GLU A 175 5.08 4.71 6.00
N PRO A 176 4.83 5.10 4.74
CA PRO A 176 5.91 5.29 3.78
C PRO A 176 6.87 6.42 4.15
N MET A 177 6.48 7.36 5.02
CA MET A 177 7.33 8.45 5.48
C MET A 177 8.22 8.08 6.70
N ALA A 178 8.01 6.89 7.29
CA ALA A 178 8.79 6.49 8.46
C ALA A 178 10.29 6.41 8.17
N GLY A 179 11.09 7.17 8.94
CA GLY A 179 12.55 7.22 8.80
C GLY A 179 13.06 8.05 7.61
N VAL A 180 12.18 8.71 6.87
CA VAL A 180 12.57 9.66 5.81
C VAL A 180 12.88 11.02 6.42
N SER A 181 13.90 11.71 5.91
CA SER A 181 14.22 13.07 6.35
C SER A 181 13.13 14.05 5.96
N VAL A 182 12.92 15.11 6.75
CA VAL A 182 11.87 16.11 6.48
C VAL A 182 12.03 16.73 5.08
N GLU A 183 13.28 16.91 4.65
CA GLU A 183 13.61 17.47 3.33
C GLU A 183 13.22 16.55 2.18
N ASP A 184 13.24 15.21 2.39
CA ASP A 184 12.93 14.22 1.34
C ASP A 184 11.43 13.90 1.25
N ILE A 185 10.63 14.24 2.29
CA ILE A 185 9.18 13.95 2.33
C ILE A 185 8.43 14.54 1.12
N PRO A 186 8.62 15.81 0.74
CA PRO A 186 7.86 16.38 -0.38
C PRO A 186 8.09 15.62 -1.69
N GLU A 187 9.33 15.24 -2.00
CA GLU A 187 9.63 14.48 -3.21
C GLU A 187 9.00 13.08 -3.18
N LEU A 188 9.01 12.40 -2.03
CA LEU A 188 8.38 11.10 -1.88
C LEU A 188 6.85 11.19 -2.02
N VAL A 189 6.23 12.23 -1.48
CA VAL A 189 4.79 12.53 -1.64
C VAL A 189 4.43 12.71 -3.11
N GLU A 190 5.21 13.49 -3.87
CA GLU A 190 4.98 13.68 -5.30
C GLU A 190 5.11 12.37 -6.09
N VAL A 191 6.10 11.52 -5.76
CA VAL A 191 6.22 10.19 -6.36
C VAL A 191 4.95 9.36 -6.10
N ILE A 192 4.49 9.28 -4.86
CA ILE A 192 3.30 8.50 -4.48
C ILE A 192 2.05 9.03 -5.21
N LYS A 193 1.87 10.35 -5.24
CA LYS A 193 0.76 11.00 -5.93
C LYS A 193 0.80 10.75 -7.44
N SER A 194 1.99 10.77 -8.04
CA SER A 194 2.14 10.50 -9.47
C SER A 194 1.72 9.08 -9.85
N VAL A 195 1.94 8.11 -8.96
CA VAL A 195 1.51 6.71 -9.14
C VAL A 195 -0.01 6.59 -9.23
N GLN A 196 -0.75 7.32 -8.42
CA GLN A 196 -2.21 7.36 -8.50
C GLN A 196 -2.67 8.10 -9.75
N VAL A 197 -2.21 9.34 -9.97
CA VAL A 197 -2.73 10.22 -11.02
C VAL A 197 -2.31 9.78 -12.43
N GLN A 198 -1.03 9.43 -12.63
CA GLN A 198 -0.48 9.16 -13.97
C GLN A 198 -0.57 7.68 -14.35
N ASP A 199 -0.45 6.78 -13.37
CA ASP A 199 -0.51 5.33 -13.63
C ASP A 199 -1.89 4.74 -13.36
N GLY A 200 -2.87 5.56 -12.91
CA GLY A 200 -4.25 5.16 -12.65
C GLY A 200 -4.37 4.09 -11.56
N LYS A 201 -3.45 4.07 -10.58
CA LYS A 201 -3.48 3.08 -9.51
C LYS A 201 -4.36 3.55 -8.35
N THR A 202 -5.04 2.61 -7.72
CA THR A 202 -5.69 2.85 -6.44
C THR A 202 -4.64 2.79 -5.33
N VAL A 203 -4.58 3.79 -4.47
CA VAL A 203 -3.60 3.85 -3.38
C VAL A 203 -4.33 3.91 -2.03
N LEU A 204 -3.98 3.01 -1.13
CA LEU A 204 -4.34 3.10 0.28
C LEU A 204 -3.08 3.40 1.07
N MET A 205 -3.10 4.43 1.90
CA MET A 205 -1.95 4.83 2.69
C MET A 205 -2.31 4.96 4.17
N VAL A 206 -1.60 4.21 5.01
CA VAL A 206 -1.60 4.43 6.47
C VAL A 206 -0.47 5.38 6.80
N GLU A 207 -0.78 6.49 7.49
CA GLU A 207 0.20 7.45 7.96
C GLU A 207 -0.23 8.09 9.29
N HIS A 208 0.76 8.55 10.05
CA HIS A 208 0.55 9.31 11.29
C HIS A 208 0.60 10.82 11.07
N HIS A 209 1.26 11.26 10.00
CA HIS A 209 1.36 12.66 9.63
C HIS A 209 0.09 13.09 8.87
N ILE A 210 -0.88 13.63 9.61
CA ILE A 210 -2.19 14.03 9.06
C ILE A 210 -2.03 14.98 7.88
N GLU A 211 -1.10 15.94 7.97
CA GLU A 211 -0.84 16.92 6.91
C GLU A 211 -0.43 16.26 5.59
N VAL A 212 0.36 15.18 5.65
CA VAL A 212 0.74 14.41 4.45
C VAL A 212 -0.49 13.74 3.84
N VAL A 213 -1.31 13.07 4.68
CA VAL A 213 -2.51 12.37 4.22
C VAL A 213 -3.50 13.35 3.59
N THR A 214 -3.79 14.46 4.28
CA THR A 214 -4.75 15.48 3.79
C THR A 214 -4.27 16.17 2.51
N GLY A 215 -2.96 16.21 2.26
CA GLY A 215 -2.38 16.78 1.04
C GLY A 215 -2.50 15.91 -0.20
N VAL A 216 -2.78 14.59 -0.05
CA VAL A 216 -2.82 13.63 -1.17
C VAL A 216 -4.11 12.83 -1.25
N ALA A 217 -4.77 12.53 -0.15
CA ALA A 217 -5.95 11.69 -0.12
C ALA A 217 -7.22 12.42 -0.57
N GLU A 218 -8.02 11.79 -1.41
CA GLU A 218 -9.35 12.26 -1.80
C GLU A 218 -10.38 11.98 -0.70
N ARG A 219 -10.23 10.83 -0.04
CA ARG A 219 -11.04 10.41 1.11
C ARG A 219 -10.15 9.88 2.21
N ILE A 220 -10.66 9.96 3.43
CA ILE A 220 -9.98 9.46 4.61
C ILE A 220 -10.93 8.50 5.35
N ALA A 221 -10.41 7.32 5.68
CA ALA A 221 -11.00 6.38 6.61
C ALA A 221 -10.34 6.55 7.98
N VAL A 222 -11.13 6.80 9.01
CA VAL A 222 -10.65 6.96 10.39
C VAL A 222 -10.91 5.69 11.16
N MET A 223 -9.86 5.07 11.68
CA MET A 223 -9.97 3.92 12.57
C MET A 223 -9.81 4.34 14.04
N HIS A 224 -10.67 3.78 14.89
CA HIS A 224 -10.61 3.97 16.33
C HIS A 224 -11.05 2.67 17.04
N HIS A 225 -10.23 2.17 17.98
CA HIS A 225 -10.49 0.93 18.71
C HIS A 225 -10.95 -0.26 17.83
N GLY A 226 -10.27 -0.47 16.70
CA GLY A 226 -10.55 -1.59 15.78
C GLY A 226 -11.76 -1.39 14.86
N LYS A 227 -12.43 -0.25 14.90
CA LYS A 227 -13.63 0.06 14.09
C LYS A 227 -13.38 1.23 13.15
N LEU A 228 -14.19 1.33 12.10
CA LEU A 228 -14.29 2.55 11.31
C LEU A 228 -15.18 3.57 12.04
N LEU A 229 -14.59 4.70 12.37
CA LEU A 229 -15.30 5.84 12.98
C LEU A 229 -15.97 6.70 11.92
N ALA A 230 -15.26 6.97 10.82
CA ALA A 230 -15.73 7.77 9.71
C ALA A 230 -15.02 7.37 8.40
N VAL A 231 -15.69 7.52 7.26
CA VAL A 231 -15.10 7.45 5.92
C VAL A 231 -15.76 8.51 5.05
N ASP A 232 -15.02 9.56 4.72
CA ASP A 232 -15.55 10.68 3.94
C ASP A 232 -14.44 11.43 3.22
N THR A 233 -14.79 12.51 2.51
CA THR A 233 -13.80 13.44 1.95
C THR A 233 -12.88 13.99 3.05
N THR A 234 -11.67 14.33 2.66
CA THR A 234 -10.69 14.90 3.59
C THR A 234 -11.25 16.06 4.38
N GLU A 235 -11.99 16.97 3.72
CA GLU A 235 -12.60 18.14 4.36
C GLU A 235 -13.63 17.76 5.43
N ASN A 236 -14.56 16.85 5.11
CA ASN A 236 -15.60 16.41 6.04
C ASN A 236 -15.03 15.68 7.25
N VAL A 237 -14.02 14.84 7.04
CA VAL A 237 -13.35 14.11 8.13
C VAL A 237 -12.66 15.08 9.09
N MET A 238 -11.99 16.12 8.57
CA MET A 238 -11.29 17.10 9.41
C MET A 238 -12.24 17.98 10.22
N GLN A 239 -13.48 18.15 9.77
CA GLN A 239 -14.53 18.89 10.48
C GLN A 239 -15.39 18.02 11.42
N ASN A 240 -15.19 16.72 11.42
CA ASN A 240 -15.99 15.78 12.21
C ASN A 240 -15.58 15.84 13.69
N GLU A 241 -16.51 16.23 14.57
CA GLU A 241 -16.27 16.38 16.02
C GLU A 241 -15.84 15.06 16.68
N GLN A 242 -16.39 13.92 16.26
CA GLN A 242 -16.01 12.61 16.79
C GLN A 242 -14.57 12.24 16.43
N VAL A 243 -14.14 12.59 15.20
CA VAL A 243 -12.76 12.39 14.75
C VAL A 243 -11.81 13.27 15.55
N GLN A 244 -12.17 14.54 15.77
CA GLN A 244 -11.36 15.46 16.57
C GLN A 244 -11.22 14.97 18.01
N ALA A 245 -12.31 14.53 18.65
CA ALA A 245 -12.30 13.96 20.00
C ALA A 245 -11.40 12.71 20.08
N ALA A 246 -11.49 11.80 19.11
CA ALA A 246 -10.66 10.59 19.08
C ALA A 246 -9.15 10.90 18.98
N TYR A 247 -8.76 12.01 18.36
CA TYR A 247 -7.37 12.45 18.28
C TYR A 247 -6.91 13.27 19.48
N LEU A 248 -7.80 14.02 20.12
CA LEU A 248 -7.51 14.81 21.32
C LEU A 248 -7.49 13.95 22.59
N GLY A 249 -7.90 12.68 22.50
CA GLY A 249 -7.90 11.73 23.62
C GLY A 249 -9.07 11.92 24.58
N GLU A 250 -10.12 12.62 24.18
CA GLU A 250 -11.37 12.66 24.93
C GLU A 250 -12.15 11.35 24.70
N PRO A 251 -12.79 10.79 25.76
CA PRO A 251 -13.63 9.61 25.58
C PRO A 251 -14.84 9.95 24.69
N LEU A 252 -15.06 9.14 23.67
CA LEU A 252 -16.25 9.17 22.82
C LEU A 252 -17.47 8.63 23.51
#